data_71f93922964c98b6696660aad410cc72
#
_entry.id   71f93922964c98b6696660aad410cc72
#
_cell.length_a   1.000
_cell.length_b   1.000
_cell.length_c   1.000
_cell.angle_alpha   90.00
_cell.angle_beta   90.00
_cell.angle_gamma   90.00
#
_symmetry.space_group_name_H-M   'P 1'
#
loop_
_entity.id
_entity.type
_entity.pdbx_description
1 polymer ?
#
loop_
_entity_poly.entity_id
_entity_poly.type
_entity_poly.pdbx_seq_one_letter_code
_entity_poly.pdbx_strand_id
1 'polypeptide(L)'
;MTKLYLVTNSDKYDEEEFLRRVEEALRGGVDILQLREKDRPDREILELGKKVKALCDKYKVPMLIDDKAHLAWALGVGVHLGQEDMPVDLARKLLGKDALIGATAKSVEAAQKAEKDGADYLGVGAIFDTKTHVKTKRTSVETFREIKNKVSIDVYAIGGLNISNIDVLKSSGADGICVVRAIMDSPNVEEDTKKLKEKMRDILA
;
A
#
# COMPACT_ATOMS: atom_id res chain seq x y z
N MET A 1 -4.22 14.09 7.12
CA MET A 1 -5.41 13.21 7.32
C MET A 1 -4.95 11.77 7.10
N THR A 2 -5.18 10.89 8.07
CA THR A 2 -4.73 9.49 8.02
C THR A 2 -5.37 8.71 6.88
N LYS A 3 -4.60 7.82 6.23
CA LYS A 3 -5.02 7.08 5.02
C LYS A 3 -5.07 5.58 5.27
N LEU A 4 -6.14 4.95 4.80
CA LEU A 4 -6.26 3.50 4.71
C LEU A 4 -5.82 3.03 3.32
N TYR A 5 -4.74 2.28 3.27
CA TYR A 5 -4.11 1.81 2.05
C TYR A 5 -4.33 0.31 1.88
N LEU A 6 -4.96 -0.10 0.79
CA LEU A 6 -5.17 -1.50 0.44
C LEU A 6 -4.13 -1.97 -0.56
N VAL A 7 -3.39 -3.03 -0.22
CA VAL A 7 -2.65 -3.85 -1.19
C VAL A 7 -3.49 -5.08 -1.49
N THR A 8 -3.73 -5.34 -2.78
CA THR A 8 -4.60 -6.46 -3.19
C THR A 8 -3.88 -7.80 -3.15
N ASN A 9 -4.65 -8.86 -3.11
CA ASN A 9 -4.23 -10.24 -3.33
C ASN A 9 -5.33 -11.01 -4.04
N SER A 10 -5.08 -11.48 -5.26
CA SER A 10 -6.04 -12.20 -6.10
C SER A 10 -5.95 -13.73 -5.98
N ASP A 11 -4.94 -14.28 -5.30
CA ASP A 11 -4.57 -15.71 -5.34
C ASP A 11 -5.72 -16.69 -5.05
N LYS A 12 -6.74 -16.25 -4.31
CA LYS A 12 -7.86 -17.10 -3.86
C LYS A 12 -9.15 -16.91 -4.65
N TYR A 13 -9.18 -15.96 -5.57
CA TYR A 13 -10.40 -15.49 -6.21
C TYR A 13 -10.31 -15.62 -7.71
N ASP A 14 -11.43 -15.93 -8.37
CA ASP A 14 -11.57 -15.65 -9.78
C ASP A 14 -11.64 -14.13 -10.00
N GLU A 15 -11.58 -13.71 -11.25
CA GLU A 15 -11.52 -12.29 -11.59
C GLU A 15 -12.78 -11.52 -11.16
N GLU A 16 -13.95 -12.12 -11.31
CA GLU A 16 -15.23 -11.48 -10.97
C GLU A 16 -15.31 -11.20 -9.46
N GLU A 17 -15.03 -12.21 -8.65
CA GLU A 17 -15.01 -12.08 -7.19
C GLU A 17 -13.93 -11.13 -6.71
N PHE A 18 -12.74 -11.17 -7.33
CA PHE A 18 -11.66 -10.22 -7.03
C PHE A 18 -12.09 -8.77 -7.27
N LEU A 19 -12.64 -8.47 -8.45
CA LEU A 19 -13.11 -7.12 -8.79
C LEU A 19 -14.26 -6.66 -7.89
N ARG A 20 -15.17 -7.56 -7.54
CA ARG A 20 -16.24 -7.27 -6.57
C ARG A 20 -15.67 -6.85 -5.21
N ARG A 21 -14.68 -7.60 -4.68
CA ARG A 21 -14.01 -7.26 -3.41
C ARG A 21 -13.26 -5.93 -3.47
N VAL A 22 -12.58 -5.67 -4.56
CA VAL A 22 -11.92 -4.38 -4.80
C VAL A 22 -12.96 -3.24 -4.76
N GLU A 23 -14.09 -3.38 -5.45
CA GLU A 23 -15.13 -2.35 -5.45
C GLU A 23 -15.76 -2.15 -4.06
N GLU A 24 -16.02 -3.23 -3.33
CA GLU A 24 -16.52 -3.16 -1.95
C GLU A 24 -15.54 -2.44 -1.02
N ALA A 25 -14.23 -2.70 -1.14
CA ALA A 25 -13.20 -2.00 -0.38
C ALA A 25 -13.17 -0.50 -0.70
N LEU A 26 -13.30 -0.13 -1.97
CA LEU A 26 -13.38 1.27 -2.40
C LEU A 26 -14.63 1.95 -1.82
N ARG A 27 -15.80 1.31 -1.84
CA ARG A 27 -17.01 1.81 -1.16
C ARG A 27 -16.85 1.92 0.35
N GLY A 28 -16.08 1.00 0.94
CA GLY A 28 -15.71 1.02 2.35
C GLY A 28 -14.78 2.16 2.75
N GLY A 29 -14.20 2.84 1.75
CA GLY A 29 -13.43 4.08 1.96
C GLY A 29 -11.92 3.89 1.98
N VAL A 30 -11.37 2.93 1.27
CA VAL A 30 -9.94 2.88 0.97
C VAL A 30 -9.49 4.20 0.32
N ASP A 31 -8.35 4.73 0.75
CA ASP A 31 -7.80 6.01 0.28
C ASP A 31 -6.70 5.84 -0.77
N ILE A 32 -6.03 4.68 -0.79
CA ILE A 32 -5.00 4.30 -1.77
C ILE A 32 -5.15 2.81 -2.06
N LEU A 33 -5.03 2.41 -3.33
CA LEU A 33 -5.09 1.01 -3.74
C LEU A 33 -3.84 0.63 -4.54
N GLN A 34 -3.20 -0.49 -4.16
CA GLN A 34 -2.09 -1.10 -4.90
C GLN A 34 -2.51 -2.44 -5.46
N LEU A 35 -2.42 -2.60 -6.78
CA LEU A 35 -2.56 -3.89 -7.44
C LEU A 35 -1.25 -4.68 -7.33
N ARG A 36 -1.30 -5.81 -6.62
CA ARG A 36 -0.15 -6.68 -6.39
C ARG A 36 -0.38 -8.05 -6.99
N GLU A 37 0.35 -8.34 -8.08
CA GLU A 37 0.31 -9.59 -8.83
C GLU A 37 1.75 -10.08 -9.08
N LYS A 38 2.27 -10.97 -8.23
CA LYS A 38 3.69 -11.39 -8.28
C LYS A 38 3.98 -12.41 -9.38
N ASP A 39 3.07 -13.34 -9.60
CA ASP A 39 3.34 -14.53 -10.42
C ASP A 39 2.61 -14.51 -11.77
N ARG A 40 1.97 -13.38 -12.12
CA ARG A 40 1.28 -13.23 -13.41
C ARG A 40 2.17 -12.60 -14.48
N PRO A 41 2.00 -13.01 -15.75
CA PRO A 41 2.62 -12.32 -16.87
C PRO A 41 2.18 -10.86 -16.96
N ASP A 42 3.06 -9.97 -17.41
CA ASP A 42 2.81 -8.53 -17.53
C ASP A 42 1.54 -8.20 -18.33
N ARG A 43 1.28 -8.96 -19.40
CA ARG A 43 0.07 -8.80 -20.22
C ARG A 43 -1.22 -8.99 -19.41
N GLU A 44 -1.25 -10.02 -18.57
CA GLU A 44 -2.42 -10.29 -17.70
C GLU A 44 -2.58 -9.22 -16.63
N ILE A 45 -1.46 -8.75 -16.05
CA ILE A 45 -1.49 -7.64 -15.08
C ILE A 45 -2.01 -6.37 -15.73
N LEU A 46 -1.64 -6.07 -16.97
CA LEU A 46 -2.16 -4.91 -17.70
C LEU A 46 -3.67 -5.00 -17.93
N GLU A 47 -4.19 -6.17 -18.34
CA GLU A 47 -5.64 -6.33 -18.56
C GLU A 47 -6.43 -6.23 -17.25
N LEU A 48 -5.98 -6.88 -16.19
CA LEU A 48 -6.58 -6.75 -14.86
C LEU A 48 -6.43 -5.32 -14.33
N GLY A 49 -5.26 -4.71 -14.52
CA GLY A 49 -4.96 -3.34 -14.10
C GLY A 49 -5.88 -2.29 -14.73
N LYS A 50 -6.25 -2.44 -16.00
CA LYS A 50 -7.24 -1.56 -16.65
C LYS A 50 -8.60 -1.62 -15.95
N LYS A 51 -9.04 -2.83 -15.55
CA LYS A 51 -10.33 -3.04 -14.86
C LYS A 51 -10.29 -2.44 -13.45
N VAL A 52 -9.22 -2.70 -12.70
CA VAL A 52 -9.02 -2.13 -11.35
C VAL A 52 -8.91 -0.61 -11.42
N LYS A 53 -8.18 -0.07 -12.41
CA LYS A 53 -8.07 1.38 -12.63
C LYS A 53 -9.43 2.02 -12.87
N ALA A 54 -10.29 1.42 -13.68
CA ALA A 54 -11.63 1.93 -13.93
C ALA A 54 -12.47 2.02 -12.64
N LEU A 55 -12.33 1.04 -11.74
CA LEU A 55 -12.95 1.10 -10.40
C LEU A 55 -12.34 2.23 -9.55
N CYS A 56 -11.02 2.33 -9.50
CA CYS A 56 -10.34 3.39 -8.76
C CYS A 56 -10.72 4.79 -9.25
N ASP A 57 -10.79 4.99 -10.56
CA ASP A 57 -11.21 6.25 -11.18
C ASP A 57 -12.66 6.62 -10.79
N LYS A 58 -13.58 5.64 -10.80
CA LYS A 58 -14.98 5.80 -10.37
C LYS A 58 -15.09 6.34 -8.94
N TYR A 59 -14.24 5.84 -8.04
CA TYR A 59 -14.23 6.23 -6.63
C TYR A 59 -13.22 7.33 -6.30
N LYS A 60 -12.47 7.84 -7.30
CA LYS A 60 -11.43 8.87 -7.16
C LYS A 60 -10.33 8.47 -6.17
N VAL A 61 -9.95 7.20 -6.17
CA VAL A 61 -8.88 6.63 -5.35
C VAL A 61 -7.63 6.45 -6.21
N PRO A 62 -6.45 6.95 -5.81
CA PRO A 62 -5.22 6.71 -6.55
C PRO A 62 -4.87 5.23 -6.56
N MET A 63 -4.48 4.74 -7.74
CA MET A 63 -4.04 3.37 -7.97
C MET A 63 -2.53 3.31 -8.15
N LEU A 64 -1.91 2.26 -7.61
CA LEU A 64 -0.50 1.93 -7.83
C LEU A 64 -0.35 0.48 -8.32
N ILE A 65 0.75 0.24 -9.01
CA ILE A 65 1.24 -1.12 -9.32
C ILE A 65 2.37 -1.47 -8.35
N ASP A 66 2.41 -2.73 -7.91
CA ASP A 66 3.50 -3.27 -7.09
C ASP A 66 4.73 -3.58 -7.97
N ASP A 67 5.92 -3.11 -7.58
CA ASP A 67 7.25 -3.34 -8.16
C ASP A 67 7.46 -2.90 -9.63
N LYS A 68 6.49 -3.14 -10.50
CA LYS A 68 6.65 -3.08 -11.97
C LYS A 68 6.39 -1.65 -12.51
N ALA A 69 7.37 -0.77 -12.39
CA ALA A 69 7.28 0.63 -12.82
C ALA A 69 6.88 0.80 -14.31
N HIS A 70 7.30 -0.11 -15.19
CA HIS A 70 6.93 -0.08 -16.60
C HIS A 70 5.43 -0.34 -16.84
N LEU A 71 4.80 -1.18 -16.01
CA LEU A 71 3.34 -1.39 -16.06
C LEU A 71 2.58 -0.20 -15.48
N ALA A 72 3.11 0.41 -14.42
CA ALA A 72 2.56 1.65 -13.88
C ALA A 72 2.58 2.76 -14.93
N TRP A 73 3.68 2.91 -15.67
CA TRP A 73 3.80 3.83 -16.79
C TRP A 73 2.76 3.54 -17.89
N ALA A 74 2.63 2.28 -18.31
CA ALA A 74 1.69 1.88 -19.35
C ALA A 74 0.23 2.11 -18.98
N LEU A 75 -0.12 2.03 -17.68
CA LEU A 75 -1.47 2.27 -17.17
C LEU A 75 -1.72 3.75 -16.78
N GLY A 76 -0.68 4.58 -16.71
CA GLY A 76 -0.77 5.96 -16.23
C GLY A 76 -1.15 6.04 -14.75
N VAL A 77 -0.60 5.16 -13.91
CA VAL A 77 -0.84 5.08 -12.45
C VAL A 77 0.48 5.19 -11.68
N GLY A 78 0.40 5.20 -10.33
CA GLY A 78 1.58 5.21 -9.47
C GLY A 78 2.26 3.84 -9.35
N VAL A 79 3.38 3.80 -8.62
CA VAL A 79 4.13 2.57 -8.33
C VAL A 79 4.56 2.53 -6.86
N HIS A 80 4.59 1.33 -6.28
CA HIS A 80 5.27 1.08 -5.01
C HIS A 80 6.47 0.16 -5.24
N LEU A 81 7.64 0.54 -4.73
CA LEU A 81 8.92 -0.13 -4.98
C LEU A 81 9.50 -0.69 -3.69
N GLY A 82 9.88 -1.95 -3.73
CA GLY A 82 10.72 -2.57 -2.71
C GLY A 82 12.19 -2.19 -2.86
N GLN A 83 13.02 -2.62 -1.91
CA GLN A 83 14.45 -2.26 -1.87
C GLN A 83 15.28 -2.91 -3.00
N GLU A 84 14.78 -3.98 -3.61
CA GLU A 84 15.45 -4.72 -4.70
C GLU A 84 14.86 -4.41 -6.08
N ASP A 85 13.82 -3.54 -6.12
CA ASP A 85 13.17 -3.15 -7.36
C ASP A 85 13.89 -1.99 -8.06
N MET A 86 13.24 -1.42 -9.08
CA MET A 86 13.78 -0.25 -9.77
C MET A 86 14.08 0.88 -8.76
N PRO A 87 15.27 1.50 -8.80
CA PRO A 87 15.57 2.67 -7.97
C PRO A 87 14.54 3.78 -8.11
N VAL A 88 14.17 4.41 -6.99
CA VAL A 88 13.12 5.45 -6.93
C VAL A 88 13.40 6.61 -7.89
N ASP A 89 14.66 7.07 -8.00
CA ASP A 89 15.04 8.16 -8.91
C ASP A 89 14.84 7.79 -10.39
N LEU A 90 15.04 6.53 -10.75
CA LEU A 90 14.80 6.05 -12.11
C LEU A 90 13.29 5.90 -12.38
N ALA A 91 12.52 5.41 -11.41
CA ALA A 91 11.07 5.37 -11.51
C ALA A 91 10.48 6.78 -11.62
N ARG A 92 11.01 7.76 -10.88
CA ARG A 92 10.61 9.17 -10.97
C ARG A 92 10.90 9.76 -12.36
N LYS A 93 12.04 9.43 -12.97
CA LYS A 93 12.35 9.83 -14.35
C LYS A 93 11.41 9.20 -15.37
N LEU A 94 11.05 7.92 -15.18
CA LEU A 94 10.15 7.20 -16.07
C LEU A 94 8.70 7.71 -16.00
N LEU A 95 8.18 7.88 -14.79
CA LEU A 95 6.77 8.18 -14.52
C LEU A 95 6.46 9.68 -14.51
N GLY A 96 7.48 10.54 -14.38
CA GLY A 96 7.31 11.99 -14.30
C GLY A 96 7.04 12.49 -12.87
N LYS A 97 6.99 13.81 -12.74
CA LYS A 97 6.94 14.50 -11.43
C LYS A 97 5.62 14.32 -10.68
N ASP A 98 4.53 14.08 -11.40
CA ASP A 98 3.17 14.04 -10.84
C ASP A 98 2.71 12.61 -10.47
N ALA A 99 3.50 11.59 -10.80
CA ALA A 99 3.19 10.22 -10.45
C ALA A 99 3.38 9.95 -8.94
N LEU A 100 2.46 9.22 -8.33
CA LEU A 100 2.59 8.78 -6.95
C LEU A 100 3.58 7.61 -6.86
N ILE A 101 4.72 7.81 -6.20
CA ILE A 101 5.76 6.79 -6.02
C ILE A 101 5.95 6.50 -4.53
N GLY A 102 5.69 5.26 -4.14
CA GLY A 102 5.98 4.77 -2.80
C GLY A 102 7.24 3.93 -2.76
N ALA A 103 7.88 3.88 -1.60
CA ALA A 103 9.04 3.02 -1.37
C ALA A 103 8.97 2.30 -0.03
N THR A 104 9.47 1.06 0.01
CA THR A 104 9.66 0.32 1.26
C THR A 104 10.94 0.76 1.95
N ALA A 105 10.85 1.14 3.23
CA ALA A 105 12.02 1.44 4.06
C ALA A 105 12.03 0.61 5.34
N LYS A 106 13.22 0.13 5.74
CA LYS A 106 13.43 -0.68 6.96
C LYS A 106 14.46 -0.06 7.90
N SER A 107 15.06 1.06 7.54
CA SER A 107 15.96 1.84 8.36
C SER A 107 15.81 3.33 8.06
N VAL A 108 16.33 4.17 8.92
CA VAL A 108 16.34 5.64 8.74
C VAL A 108 17.10 6.02 7.47
N GLU A 109 18.24 5.40 7.22
CA GLU A 109 19.07 5.69 6.04
C GLU A 109 18.33 5.36 4.74
N ALA A 110 17.65 4.19 4.70
CA ALA A 110 16.86 3.79 3.53
C ALA A 110 15.68 4.75 3.32
N ALA A 111 15.04 5.21 4.39
CA ALA A 111 13.93 6.15 4.35
C ALA A 111 14.36 7.51 3.80
N GLN A 112 15.43 8.08 4.34
CA GLN A 112 15.98 9.37 3.88
C GLN A 112 16.48 9.29 2.43
N LYS A 113 17.08 8.16 2.05
CA LYS A 113 17.49 7.94 0.66
C LYS A 113 16.27 7.91 -0.27
N ALA A 114 15.22 7.16 0.06
CA ALA A 114 14.02 7.07 -0.76
C ALA A 114 13.34 8.45 -0.92
N GLU A 115 13.23 9.24 0.17
CA GLU A 115 12.71 10.61 0.12
C GLU A 115 13.57 11.50 -0.79
N LYS A 116 14.89 11.47 -0.64
CA LYS A 116 15.82 12.22 -1.49
C LYS A 116 15.72 11.84 -2.97
N ASP A 117 15.52 10.56 -3.25
CA ASP A 117 15.38 10.02 -4.60
C ASP A 117 14.00 10.34 -5.23
N GLY A 118 13.07 10.92 -4.45
CA GLY A 118 11.77 11.39 -4.93
C GLY A 118 10.59 10.49 -4.65
N ALA A 119 10.64 9.65 -3.60
CA ALA A 119 9.45 8.97 -3.09
C ALA A 119 8.47 9.97 -2.46
N ASP A 120 7.17 9.75 -2.67
CA ASP A 120 6.10 10.57 -2.10
C ASP A 120 5.63 10.04 -0.74
N TYR A 121 5.86 8.77 -0.48
CA TYR A 121 5.54 8.13 0.80
C TYR A 121 6.40 6.87 1.02
N LEU A 122 6.42 6.41 2.28
CA LEU A 122 7.10 5.18 2.68
C LEU A 122 6.12 4.14 3.23
N GLY A 123 6.36 2.88 2.88
CA GLY A 123 5.81 1.71 3.56
C GLY A 123 6.84 1.15 4.54
N VAL A 124 6.51 1.14 5.83
CA VAL A 124 7.43 0.69 6.89
C VAL A 124 6.84 -0.49 7.64
N GLY A 125 7.56 -1.59 7.66
CA GLY A 125 7.15 -2.85 8.30
C GLY A 125 8.09 -4.02 7.95
N ALA A 126 7.73 -5.24 8.32
CA ALA A 126 6.43 -5.69 8.86
C ALA A 126 6.31 -5.44 10.37
N ILE A 127 5.22 -4.81 10.81
CA ILE A 127 4.97 -4.57 12.25
C ILE A 127 4.67 -5.90 12.95
N PHE A 128 3.88 -6.78 12.33
CA PHE A 128 3.62 -8.15 12.75
C PHE A 128 4.01 -9.15 11.69
N ASP A 129 4.12 -10.42 12.07
CA ASP A 129 4.33 -11.49 11.10
C ASP A 129 3.18 -11.53 10.09
N THR A 130 3.53 -11.75 8.84
CA THR A 130 2.57 -11.75 7.75
C THR A 130 2.71 -13.02 6.90
N LYS A 131 1.57 -13.58 6.49
CA LYS A 131 1.53 -14.72 5.56
C LYS A 131 1.67 -14.29 4.10
N THR A 132 1.54 -13.01 3.81
CA THR A 132 1.62 -12.47 2.45
C THR A 132 3.08 -12.31 1.99
N HIS A 133 4.02 -12.12 2.92
CA HIS A 133 5.46 -11.98 2.63
C HIS A 133 6.29 -12.70 3.70
N VAL A 134 6.41 -14.01 3.59
CA VAL A 134 6.92 -14.92 4.63
C VAL A 134 8.38 -14.64 5.05
N LYS A 135 9.20 -14.03 4.19
CA LYS A 135 10.62 -13.75 4.45
C LYS A 135 10.90 -12.35 5.00
N THR A 136 9.88 -11.58 5.35
CA THR A 136 10.07 -10.19 5.80
C THR A 136 10.46 -10.13 7.27
N LYS A 137 11.64 -9.55 7.56
CA LYS A 137 12.08 -9.26 8.93
C LYS A 137 11.15 -8.20 9.54
N ARG A 138 10.77 -8.39 10.81
CA ARG A 138 9.96 -7.43 11.57
C ARG A 138 10.67 -6.09 11.72
N THR A 139 9.88 -5.04 11.72
CA THR A 139 10.28 -3.68 12.09
C THR A 139 9.53 -3.28 13.35
N SER A 140 10.23 -2.87 14.40
CA SER A 140 9.59 -2.47 15.65
C SER A 140 8.84 -1.13 15.48
N VAL A 141 7.91 -0.85 16.39
CA VAL A 141 7.23 0.45 16.43
C VAL A 141 8.21 1.58 16.76
N GLU A 142 9.24 1.29 17.54
CA GLU A 142 10.33 2.22 17.85
C GLU A 142 11.08 2.61 16.58
N THR A 143 11.52 1.64 15.78
CA THR A 143 12.16 1.89 14.48
C THR A 143 11.22 2.64 13.52
N PHE A 144 9.91 2.31 13.55
CA PHE A 144 8.91 3.06 12.78
C PHE A 144 8.90 4.56 13.18
N ARG A 145 8.87 4.85 14.50
CA ARG A 145 8.92 6.23 15.01
C ARG A 145 10.21 6.96 14.64
N GLU A 146 11.35 6.27 14.72
CA GLU A 146 12.63 6.83 14.32
C GLU A 146 12.62 7.24 12.84
N ILE A 147 12.12 6.38 11.97
CA ILE A 147 11.96 6.68 10.54
C ILE A 147 11.04 7.89 10.36
N LYS A 148 9.83 7.85 10.96
CA LYS A 148 8.85 8.94 10.83
C LYS A 148 9.41 10.31 11.27
N ASN A 149 10.22 10.33 12.30
CA ASN A 149 10.83 11.57 12.81
C ASN A 149 11.99 12.11 11.93
N LYS A 150 12.43 11.36 10.93
CA LYS A 150 13.59 11.69 10.08
C LYS A 150 13.25 11.99 8.64
N VAL A 151 11.98 11.87 8.26
CA VAL A 151 11.47 12.17 6.93
C VAL A 151 10.27 13.11 7.02
N SER A 152 10.01 13.86 5.95
CA SER A 152 8.88 14.79 5.85
C SER A 152 7.69 14.21 5.09
N ILE A 153 7.91 13.16 4.31
CA ILE A 153 6.87 12.48 3.54
C ILE A 153 6.01 11.56 4.42
N ASP A 154 4.85 11.17 3.90
CA ASP A 154 3.93 10.26 4.59
C ASP A 154 4.60 8.90 4.87
N VAL A 155 4.34 8.33 6.05
CA VAL A 155 4.83 7.00 6.44
C VAL A 155 3.65 6.11 6.86
N TYR A 156 3.43 5.05 6.10
CA TYR A 156 2.36 4.07 6.35
C TYR A 156 2.93 2.81 7.01
N ALA A 157 2.29 2.38 8.10
CA ALA A 157 2.65 1.13 8.76
C ALA A 157 2.05 -0.06 7.99
N ILE A 158 2.86 -1.10 7.75
CA ILE A 158 2.45 -2.31 7.04
C ILE A 158 2.88 -3.57 7.77
N GLY A 159 2.20 -4.68 7.51
CA GLY A 159 2.55 -6.04 7.94
C GLY A 159 1.70 -6.57 9.08
N GLY A 160 0.82 -7.50 8.77
CA GLY A 160 -0.03 -8.21 9.70
C GLY A 160 -1.07 -7.37 10.47
N LEU A 161 -1.25 -6.11 10.07
CA LEU A 161 -2.18 -5.17 10.71
C LEU A 161 -3.64 -5.52 10.40
N ASN A 162 -4.47 -5.39 11.43
CA ASN A 162 -5.92 -5.61 11.36
C ASN A 162 -6.61 -4.88 12.52
N ILE A 163 -7.95 -4.92 12.55
CA ILE A 163 -8.76 -4.19 13.54
C ILE A 163 -8.44 -4.57 15.00
N SER A 164 -7.94 -5.78 15.26
CA SER A 164 -7.67 -6.23 16.63
C SER A 164 -6.28 -5.82 17.16
N ASN A 165 -5.37 -5.35 16.31
CA ASN A 165 -3.99 -5.10 16.70
C ASN A 165 -3.43 -3.72 16.32
N ILE A 166 -4.17 -2.89 15.58
CA ILE A 166 -3.67 -1.56 15.15
C ILE A 166 -3.45 -0.58 16.32
N ASP A 167 -3.96 -0.89 17.52
CA ASP A 167 -3.73 -0.09 18.74
C ASP A 167 -2.23 0.08 19.07
N VAL A 168 -1.38 -0.83 18.62
CA VAL A 168 0.08 -0.74 18.78
C VAL A 168 0.68 0.51 18.13
N LEU A 169 -0.03 1.09 17.14
CA LEU A 169 0.41 2.29 16.43
C LEU A 169 0.00 3.60 17.12
N LYS A 170 -0.71 3.52 18.26
CA LYS A 170 -1.05 4.72 19.02
C LYS A 170 0.20 5.53 19.35
N SER A 171 0.15 6.83 19.05
CA SER A 171 1.30 7.74 19.22
C SER A 171 2.56 7.37 18.40
N SER A 172 2.42 6.56 17.34
CA SER A 172 3.55 6.24 16.45
C SER A 172 3.90 7.37 15.47
N GLY A 173 2.96 8.30 15.24
CA GLY A 173 3.05 9.32 14.21
C GLY A 173 2.75 8.80 12.80
N ALA A 174 2.20 7.58 12.66
CA ALA A 174 1.86 7.02 11.35
C ALA A 174 0.82 7.88 10.63
N ASP A 175 1.04 8.12 9.33
CA ASP A 175 0.09 8.84 8.47
C ASP A 175 -1.03 7.92 7.95
N GLY A 176 -0.97 6.64 8.28
CA GLY A 176 -1.98 5.64 7.95
C GLY A 176 -1.47 4.22 8.09
N ILE A 177 -2.31 3.29 7.68
CA ILE A 177 -1.97 1.85 7.66
C ILE A 177 -2.15 1.26 6.27
N CYS A 178 -1.29 0.29 5.96
CA CYS A 178 -1.40 -0.53 4.77
C CYS A 178 -1.77 -1.96 5.17
N VAL A 179 -2.83 -2.49 4.56
CA VAL A 179 -3.37 -3.83 4.85
C VAL A 179 -3.60 -4.62 3.57
N VAL A 180 -3.57 -5.94 3.70
CA VAL A 180 -3.92 -6.88 2.62
C VAL A 180 -5.11 -7.73 3.07
N ARG A 181 -4.85 -8.75 3.86
CA ARG A 181 -5.81 -9.80 4.23
C ARG A 181 -6.92 -9.32 5.16
N ALA A 182 -6.65 -8.29 5.96
CA ALA A 182 -7.66 -7.71 6.84
C ALA A 182 -8.89 -7.20 6.07
N ILE A 183 -8.72 -6.84 4.80
CA ILE A 183 -9.78 -6.43 3.89
C ILE A 183 -10.05 -7.53 2.86
N MET A 184 -9.03 -8.00 2.13
CA MET A 184 -9.24 -8.95 1.03
C MET A 184 -9.83 -10.30 1.46
N ASP A 185 -9.51 -10.78 2.67
CA ASP A 185 -10.04 -12.06 3.19
C ASP A 185 -11.32 -11.87 4.04
N SER A 186 -11.86 -10.65 4.18
CA SER A 186 -13.06 -10.40 4.95
C SER A 186 -14.32 -11.00 4.28
N PRO A 187 -15.26 -11.59 5.05
CA PRO A 187 -16.56 -11.96 4.52
C PRO A 187 -17.47 -10.76 4.22
N ASN A 188 -17.21 -9.59 4.83
CA ASN A 188 -17.99 -8.35 4.70
C ASN A 188 -17.05 -7.19 4.36
N VAL A 189 -16.48 -7.20 3.15
CA VAL A 189 -15.35 -6.31 2.75
C VAL A 189 -15.69 -4.84 2.98
N GLU A 190 -16.84 -4.36 2.52
CA GLU A 190 -17.20 -2.94 2.64
C GLU A 190 -17.37 -2.51 4.11
N GLU A 191 -18.09 -3.31 4.92
CA GLU A 191 -18.34 -2.98 6.32
C GLU A 191 -17.08 -3.02 7.16
N ASP A 192 -16.26 -4.05 6.99
CA ASP A 192 -15.02 -4.21 7.76
C ASP A 192 -13.96 -3.18 7.34
N THR A 193 -13.98 -2.74 6.08
CA THR A 193 -13.16 -1.61 5.64
C THR A 193 -13.57 -0.32 6.34
N LYS A 194 -14.88 -0.03 6.47
CA LYS A 194 -15.39 1.14 7.20
C LYS A 194 -14.96 1.10 8.67
N LYS A 195 -15.18 -0.03 9.34
CA LYS A 195 -14.80 -0.21 10.75
C LYS A 195 -13.30 -0.03 10.98
N LEU A 196 -12.49 -0.62 10.10
CA LEU A 196 -11.03 -0.50 10.19
C LEU A 196 -10.58 0.96 9.99
N LYS A 197 -11.19 1.66 9.03
CA LYS A 197 -10.88 3.07 8.78
C LYS A 197 -11.26 3.97 9.95
N GLU A 198 -12.43 3.77 10.54
CA GLU A 198 -12.88 4.51 11.74
C GLU A 198 -11.91 4.29 12.89
N LYS A 199 -11.64 3.02 13.25
CA LYS A 199 -10.69 2.70 14.32
C LYS A 199 -9.29 3.28 14.05
N MET A 200 -8.79 3.19 12.82
CA MET A 200 -7.51 3.78 12.46
C MET A 200 -7.48 5.30 12.71
N ARG A 201 -8.54 6.02 12.32
CA ARG A 201 -8.64 7.47 12.56
C ARG A 201 -8.60 7.82 14.05
N ASP A 202 -9.32 7.06 14.87
CA ASP A 202 -9.36 7.27 16.33
C ASP A 202 -7.99 7.05 16.98
N ILE A 203 -7.21 6.08 16.47
CA ILE A 203 -5.91 5.72 17.04
C ILE A 203 -4.80 6.67 16.59
N LEU A 204 -4.85 7.13 15.32
CA LEU A 204 -3.80 7.94 14.69
C LEU A 204 -4.12 9.45 14.67
N ALA A 205 -5.19 9.86 15.33
CA ALA A 205 -5.58 11.27 15.47
C ALA A 205 -4.59 12.07 16.32
#